data_38b9e950604efbaece15cc436f3ca57a
#
_entry.id   38b9e950604efbaece15cc436f3ca57a
#
_cell.length_a   1.000
_cell.length_b   1.000
_cell.length_c   1.000
_cell.angle_alpha   90.00
_cell.angle_beta   90.00
_cell.angle_gamma   90.00
#
_symmetry.space_group_name_H-M   'P 1'
#
loop_
_entity.id
_entity.type
_entity.pdbx_description
1 polymer ?
#
loop_
_entity_poly.entity_id
_entity_poly.type
_entity_poly.pdbx_seq_one_letter_code
_entity_poly.pdbx_strand_id
1 'polypeptide(L)'
;VSEGRLLVSLENGSRVLDHYWLPASGQAQTLDIPVTAEMAPNVYVHVALLQPHQRDNDRPIRLYGIVPLLVEDPATRLQPQIKAPKKVKPEESFIVQVSEKQGKAMTYTLALVDEGLLGLTNYRTPDPHGAFYRREALGVLTWDLFDMVVGAYGAELDRLLALGGSDGADDGREK
;
A
#
# COMPACT_ATOMS: atom_id res chain seq x y z
N VAL A 1 -21.95 11.81 -10.07
CA VAL A 1 -22.31 10.86 -9.00
C VAL A 1 -22.73 11.69 -7.81
N SER A 2 -24.04 11.80 -7.55
CA SER A 2 -24.56 12.74 -6.55
C SER A 2 -24.75 12.11 -5.17
N GLU A 3 -24.72 10.80 -5.08
CA GLU A 3 -24.94 10.08 -3.81
C GLU A 3 -24.04 8.84 -3.74
N GLY A 4 -23.38 8.65 -2.62
CA GLY A 4 -22.49 7.53 -2.36
C GLY A 4 -21.67 7.72 -1.10
N ARG A 5 -20.87 6.72 -0.77
CA ARG A 5 -19.94 6.76 0.35
C ARG A 5 -18.56 6.33 -0.11
N LEU A 6 -17.55 6.98 0.39
CA LEU A 6 -16.16 6.61 0.21
C LEU A 6 -15.71 5.82 1.44
N LEU A 7 -15.24 4.61 1.23
CA LEU A 7 -14.43 3.89 2.21
C LEU A 7 -12.98 4.22 1.93
N VAL A 8 -12.30 4.80 2.89
CA VAL A 8 -10.86 5.04 2.85
C VAL A 8 -10.20 4.08 3.82
N SER A 9 -9.21 3.33 3.37
CA SER A 9 -8.38 2.51 4.24
C SER A 9 -6.90 2.83 4.03
N LEU A 10 -6.15 2.82 5.13
CA LEU A 10 -4.71 3.00 5.19
C LEU A 10 -4.08 1.65 5.49
N GLU A 11 -3.32 1.12 4.55
CA GLU A 11 -2.86 -0.27 4.56
C GLU A 11 -1.35 -0.33 4.36
N ASN A 12 -0.69 -1.22 5.07
CA ASN A 12 0.74 -1.50 4.87
C ASN A 12 0.99 -2.93 4.38
N GLY A 13 2.23 -3.40 4.46
CA GLY A 13 2.62 -4.75 4.04
C GLY A 13 1.96 -5.88 4.84
N SER A 14 1.31 -5.60 5.97
CA SER A 14 0.81 -6.63 6.89
C SER A 14 -0.61 -6.44 7.40
N ARG A 15 -1.10 -5.19 7.49
CA ARG A 15 -2.39 -4.89 8.12
C ARG A 15 -3.02 -3.59 7.64
N VAL A 16 -4.31 -3.44 7.92
CA VAL A 16 -5.01 -2.16 7.87
C VAL A 16 -4.63 -1.37 9.12
N LEU A 17 -4.07 -0.18 8.94
CA LEU A 17 -3.69 0.73 10.02
C LEU A 17 -4.88 1.54 10.50
N ASP A 18 -5.70 2.02 9.55
CA ASP A 18 -6.89 2.80 9.83
C ASP A 18 -7.91 2.69 8.69
N HIS A 19 -9.17 2.94 8.97
CA HIS A 19 -10.23 3.03 7.97
C HIS A 19 -11.37 3.91 8.44
N TYR A 20 -11.97 4.64 7.51
CA TYR A 20 -13.09 5.53 7.81
C TYR A 20 -13.99 5.76 6.59
N TRP A 21 -15.21 6.21 6.84
CA TRP A 21 -16.20 6.51 5.83
C TRP A 21 -16.40 8.01 5.66
N LEU A 22 -16.47 8.44 4.41
CA LEU A 22 -16.78 9.80 4.03
C LEU A 22 -17.99 9.84 3.09
N PRO A 23 -18.81 10.90 3.12
CA PRO A 23 -19.80 11.11 2.08
C PRO A 23 -19.11 11.39 0.75
N ALA A 24 -19.59 10.78 -0.34
CA ALA A 24 -19.14 11.14 -1.67
C ALA A 24 -19.85 12.44 -2.10
N SER A 25 -19.07 13.43 -2.54
CA SER A 25 -19.59 14.60 -3.24
C SER A 25 -19.45 14.37 -4.76
N GLY A 26 -20.32 14.98 -5.55
CA GLY A 26 -20.22 14.94 -7.00
C GLY A 26 -19.01 15.69 -7.58
N GLN A 27 -18.13 16.19 -6.72
CA GLN A 27 -16.94 16.98 -7.07
C GLN A 27 -15.67 16.33 -6.52
N ALA A 28 -14.51 16.81 -6.99
CA ALA A 28 -13.22 16.39 -6.44
C ALA A 28 -13.13 16.74 -4.94
N GLN A 29 -12.69 15.77 -4.14
CA GLN A 29 -12.50 15.90 -2.71
C GLN A 29 -11.02 15.76 -2.36
N THR A 30 -10.55 16.57 -1.41
CA THR A 30 -9.22 16.46 -0.84
C THR A 30 -9.31 15.69 0.47
N LEU A 31 -8.41 14.74 0.67
CA LEU A 31 -8.29 13.98 1.90
C LEU A 31 -6.99 14.35 2.58
N ASP A 32 -7.08 14.84 3.81
CA ASP A 32 -5.92 15.10 4.66
C ASP A 32 -5.63 13.85 5.49
N ILE A 33 -4.47 13.25 5.27
CA ILE A 33 -4.04 12.03 5.95
C ILE A 33 -2.92 12.38 6.91
N PRO A 34 -3.13 12.27 8.24
CA PRO A 34 -2.06 12.46 9.21
C PRO A 34 -1.03 11.34 9.08
N VAL A 35 0.21 11.70 8.78
CA VAL A 35 1.31 10.74 8.62
C VAL A 35 1.92 10.42 9.98
N THR A 36 2.04 9.13 10.29
CA THR A 36 2.65 8.62 11.52
C THR A 36 3.90 7.78 11.23
N ALA A 37 4.75 7.57 12.24
CA ALA A 37 5.96 6.75 12.12
C ALA A 37 5.65 5.29 11.73
N GLU A 38 4.48 4.76 12.12
CA GLU A 38 4.04 3.40 11.78
C GLU A 38 3.76 3.21 10.28
N MET A 39 3.62 4.30 9.54
CA MET A 39 3.40 4.28 8.10
C MET A 39 4.71 4.13 7.30
N ALA A 40 5.88 4.26 7.96
CA ALA A 40 7.15 4.06 7.29
C ALA A 40 7.38 2.55 7.02
N PRO A 41 8.00 2.18 5.88
CA PRO A 41 8.53 3.01 4.81
C PRO A 41 7.49 3.51 3.79
N ASN A 42 6.30 2.96 3.79
CA ASN A 42 5.18 3.39 2.96
C ASN A 42 3.84 2.88 3.49
N VAL A 43 2.79 3.57 3.12
CA VAL A 43 1.41 3.17 3.32
C VAL A 43 0.66 3.23 2.00
N TYR A 44 -0.32 2.37 1.81
CA TYR A 44 -1.23 2.40 0.68
C TYR A 44 -2.54 3.03 1.12
N VAL A 45 -2.96 4.05 0.41
CA VAL A 45 -4.28 4.65 0.57
C VAL A 45 -5.21 3.98 -0.42
N HIS A 46 -6.11 3.17 0.09
CA HIS A 46 -7.15 2.52 -0.71
C HIS A 46 -8.44 3.33 -0.55
N VAL A 47 -9.04 3.72 -1.66
CA VAL A 47 -10.31 4.44 -1.68
C VAL A 47 -11.30 3.66 -2.52
N ALA A 48 -12.43 3.31 -1.94
CA ALA A 48 -13.53 2.65 -2.62
C ALA A 48 -14.77 3.55 -2.57
N LEU A 49 -15.33 3.87 -3.73
CA LEU A 49 -16.62 4.54 -3.86
C LEU A 49 -17.72 3.49 -3.99
N LEU A 50 -18.70 3.57 -3.09
CA LEU A 50 -19.88 2.73 -3.09
C LEU A 50 -21.12 3.60 -3.32
N GLN A 51 -21.87 3.29 -4.37
CA GLN A 51 -23.16 3.91 -4.62
C GLN A 51 -24.28 2.96 -4.24
N PRO A 52 -25.33 3.48 -3.56
CA PRO A 52 -26.50 2.67 -3.29
C PRO A 52 -27.23 2.31 -4.59
N HIS A 53 -27.86 1.15 -4.61
CA HIS A 53 -28.79 0.78 -5.65
C HIS A 53 -30.05 1.65 -5.52
N GLN A 54 -30.42 2.37 -6.58
CA GLN A 54 -31.63 3.16 -6.65
C GLN A 54 -32.49 2.72 -7.81
N ARG A 55 -33.80 3.00 -7.73
CA ARG A 55 -34.78 2.59 -8.77
C ARG A 55 -34.47 3.14 -10.16
N ASP A 56 -33.77 4.26 -10.24
CA ASP A 56 -33.39 4.89 -11.51
C ASP A 56 -31.99 4.49 -11.99
N ASN A 57 -31.27 3.72 -11.20
CA ASN A 57 -29.93 3.26 -11.52
C ASN A 57 -29.83 1.75 -11.27
N ASP A 58 -30.08 0.97 -12.31
CA ASP A 58 -30.14 -0.50 -12.26
C ASP A 58 -28.81 -1.17 -11.92
N ARG A 59 -27.70 -0.41 -11.84
CA ARG A 59 -26.37 -0.96 -11.58
C ARG A 59 -25.71 -0.20 -10.44
N PRO A 60 -25.52 -0.84 -9.28
CA PRO A 60 -24.69 -0.26 -8.23
C PRO A 60 -23.28 -0.10 -8.77
N ILE A 61 -22.78 1.14 -8.73
CA ILE A 61 -21.44 1.47 -9.19
C ILE A 61 -20.48 1.37 -8.02
N ARG A 62 -19.40 0.68 -8.27
CA ARG A 62 -18.27 0.54 -7.37
C ARG A 62 -17.00 0.92 -8.10
N LEU A 63 -16.32 1.92 -7.62
CA LEU A 63 -15.02 2.34 -8.12
C LEU A 63 -14.03 2.26 -6.98
N TYR A 64 -12.82 1.82 -7.27
CA TYR A 64 -11.76 1.80 -6.28
C TYR A 64 -10.43 2.22 -6.91
N GLY A 65 -9.55 2.74 -6.07
CA GLY A 65 -8.20 3.10 -6.43
C GLY A 65 -7.26 2.92 -5.25
N ILE A 66 -6.01 2.61 -5.53
CA ILE A 66 -4.96 2.44 -4.52
C ILE A 66 -3.77 3.30 -4.91
N VAL A 67 -3.30 4.12 -3.97
CA VAL A 67 -2.13 4.99 -4.16
C VAL A 67 -1.11 4.74 -3.07
N PRO A 68 0.16 4.43 -3.39
CA PRO A 68 1.22 4.34 -2.40
C PRO A 68 1.69 5.73 -2.00
N LEU A 69 1.83 5.94 -0.69
CA LEU A 69 2.52 7.10 -0.10
C LEU A 69 3.83 6.62 0.52
N LEU A 70 4.95 7.19 0.08
CA LEU A 70 6.25 6.92 0.68
C LEU A 70 6.41 7.80 1.93
N VAL A 71 6.79 7.17 3.02
CA VAL A 71 6.96 7.82 4.33
C VAL A 71 8.37 7.59 4.83
N GLU A 72 9.07 8.66 5.13
CA GLU A 72 10.38 8.61 5.78
C GLU A 72 10.27 9.18 7.19
N ASP A 73 10.68 8.39 8.17
CA ASP A 73 10.85 8.88 9.54
C ASP A 73 12.29 9.37 9.71
N PRO A 74 12.52 10.70 9.87
CA PRO A 74 13.87 11.26 10.05
C PRO A 74 14.60 10.72 11.29
N ALA A 75 13.86 10.18 12.27
CA ALA A 75 14.46 9.59 13.47
C ALA A 75 15.24 8.31 13.18
N THR A 76 14.90 7.61 12.10
CA THR A 76 15.55 6.35 11.69
C THR A 76 16.87 6.58 10.96
N ARG A 77 17.11 7.77 10.42
CA ARG A 77 18.29 8.09 9.64
C ARG A 77 19.44 8.59 10.54
N LEU A 78 20.48 7.78 10.62
CA LEU A 78 21.74 8.15 11.28
C LEU A 78 22.67 8.83 10.29
N GLN A 79 23.49 9.77 10.78
CA GLN A 79 24.48 10.48 9.98
C GLN A 79 25.89 10.22 10.55
N PRO A 80 26.53 9.08 10.21
CA PRO A 80 27.85 8.74 10.70
C PRO A 80 28.89 9.71 10.11
N GLN A 81 29.82 10.12 10.96
CA GLN A 81 30.95 10.93 10.60
C GLN A 81 32.24 10.18 10.90
N ILE A 82 33.15 10.16 9.95
CA ILE A 82 34.47 9.54 10.09
C ILE A 82 35.51 10.62 10.04
N LYS A 83 36.39 10.65 11.04
CA LYS A 83 37.63 11.49 11.05
C LYS A 83 38.82 10.54 11.02
N ALA A 84 39.59 10.62 9.96
CA ALA A 84 40.82 9.85 9.75
C ALA A 84 41.84 10.69 9.00
N PRO A 85 43.15 10.35 9.04
CA PRO A 85 44.16 10.95 8.19
C PRO A 85 43.83 10.76 6.70
N LYS A 86 44.14 11.78 5.88
CA LYS A 86 43.88 11.70 4.43
C LYS A 86 44.75 10.69 3.71
N LYS A 87 45.95 10.44 4.22
CA LYS A 87 46.92 9.47 3.68
C LYS A 87 47.63 8.81 4.85
N VAL A 88 47.84 7.54 4.76
CA VAL A 88 48.57 6.72 5.74
C VAL A 88 49.57 5.87 4.94
N LYS A 89 50.77 5.70 5.50
CA LYS A 89 51.78 4.81 4.91
C LYS A 89 51.58 3.37 5.39
N PRO A 90 52.03 2.37 4.63
CA PRO A 90 52.10 1.01 5.14
C PRO A 90 52.82 0.95 6.50
N GLU A 91 52.31 0.08 7.40
CA GLU A 91 52.88 -0.14 8.76
C GLU A 91 52.84 1.08 9.70
N GLU A 92 52.09 2.14 9.36
CA GLU A 92 51.90 3.30 10.21
C GLU A 92 50.63 3.14 11.06
N SER A 93 50.76 3.38 12.38
CA SER A 93 49.59 3.42 13.27
C SER A 93 48.85 4.74 13.17
N PHE A 94 47.55 4.69 13.05
CA PHE A 94 46.74 5.90 13.00
C PHE A 94 45.41 5.71 13.76
N ILE A 95 44.72 6.80 14.04
CA ILE A 95 43.48 6.85 14.79
C ILE A 95 42.34 7.18 13.84
N VAL A 96 41.28 6.36 13.88
CA VAL A 96 40.01 6.63 13.23
C VAL A 96 38.98 6.96 14.32
N GLN A 97 38.33 8.11 14.20
CA GLN A 97 37.22 8.50 15.08
C GLN A 97 35.90 8.34 14.30
N VAL A 98 34.96 7.64 14.90
CA VAL A 98 33.62 7.47 14.36
C VAL A 98 32.62 8.09 15.33
N SER A 99 31.75 8.95 14.84
CA SER A 99 30.72 9.60 15.65
C SER A 99 29.43 9.78 14.83
N GLU A 100 28.34 9.95 15.50
CA GLU A 100 27.09 10.37 14.85
C GLU A 100 26.94 11.89 14.97
N LYS A 101 26.49 12.56 13.92
CA LYS A 101 26.47 14.05 13.81
C LYS A 101 25.68 14.72 14.93
N GLN A 102 24.59 14.12 15.40
CA GLN A 102 23.71 14.63 16.46
C GLN A 102 24.00 14.00 17.83
N GLY A 103 25.03 13.15 17.93
CA GLY A 103 25.37 12.44 19.17
C GLY A 103 24.46 11.28 19.51
N LYS A 104 23.65 10.79 18.57
CA LYS A 104 22.80 9.62 18.77
C LYS A 104 23.65 8.36 18.92
N ALA A 105 23.21 7.43 19.76
CA ALA A 105 23.82 6.11 19.84
C ALA A 105 23.65 5.38 18.50
N MET A 106 24.71 4.73 18.01
CA MET A 106 24.67 3.96 16.78
C MET A 106 25.51 2.69 16.89
N THR A 107 25.10 1.65 16.17
CA THR A 107 25.93 0.48 15.89
C THR A 107 26.43 0.60 14.45
N TYR A 108 27.71 0.35 14.24
CA TYR A 108 28.31 0.47 12.92
C TYR A 108 29.32 -0.65 12.66
N THR A 109 29.55 -0.92 11.39
CA THR A 109 30.71 -1.71 10.93
C THR A 109 31.72 -0.76 10.29
N LEU A 110 33.01 -0.96 10.59
CA LEU A 110 34.10 -0.21 10.00
C LEU A 110 34.94 -1.12 9.12
N ALA A 111 35.14 -0.75 7.87
CA ALA A 111 36.05 -1.43 6.95
C ALA A 111 37.18 -0.48 6.57
N LEU A 112 38.42 -0.97 6.63
CA LEU A 112 39.61 -0.30 6.13
C LEU A 112 40.09 -1.06 4.91
N VAL A 113 40.10 -0.42 3.76
CA VAL A 113 40.41 -1.06 2.49
C VAL A 113 41.41 -0.22 1.73
N ASP A 114 42.41 -0.87 1.10
CA ASP A 114 43.36 -0.20 0.23
C ASP A 114 42.68 0.49 -0.96
N GLU A 115 43.08 1.71 -1.29
CA GLU A 115 42.48 2.51 -2.37
C GLU A 115 42.61 1.85 -3.73
N GLY A 116 43.73 1.17 -4.00
CA GLY A 116 43.94 0.44 -5.26
C GLY A 116 42.95 -0.71 -5.42
N LEU A 117 42.59 -1.39 -4.34
CA LEU A 117 41.61 -2.46 -4.35
C LEU A 117 40.19 -1.94 -4.63
N LEU A 118 39.85 -0.78 -4.09
CA LEU A 118 38.55 -0.15 -4.36
C LEU A 118 38.38 0.17 -5.85
N GLY A 119 39.43 0.68 -6.50
CA GLY A 119 39.41 0.96 -7.94
C GLY A 119 39.25 -0.28 -8.81
N LEU A 120 39.80 -1.43 -8.39
CA LEU A 120 39.71 -2.69 -9.13
C LEU A 120 38.35 -3.37 -8.96
N THR A 121 37.71 -3.25 -7.80
CA THR A 121 36.50 -4.00 -7.45
C THR A 121 35.21 -3.22 -7.72
N ASN A 122 35.26 -1.94 -8.11
CA ASN A 122 34.08 -1.05 -8.19
C ASN A 122 33.24 -1.08 -6.92
N TYR A 123 33.86 -1.26 -5.77
CA TYR A 123 33.18 -1.36 -4.48
C TYR A 123 32.35 -0.11 -4.19
N ARG A 124 31.11 -0.33 -3.77
CA ARG A 124 30.22 0.75 -3.27
C ARG A 124 29.90 0.48 -1.80
N THR A 125 29.96 1.54 -0.99
CA THR A 125 29.53 1.43 0.40
C THR A 125 28.06 0.99 0.44
N PRO A 126 27.71 -0.09 1.18
CA PRO A 126 26.34 -0.51 1.35
C PRO A 126 25.48 0.61 1.95
N ASP A 127 24.24 0.70 1.51
CA ASP A 127 23.19 1.54 2.10
C ASP A 127 22.23 0.69 2.93
N PRO A 128 22.51 0.45 4.23
CA PRO A 128 21.64 -0.36 5.07
C PRO A 128 20.29 0.33 5.29
N HIS A 129 20.24 1.67 5.38
CA HIS A 129 18.98 2.38 5.55
C HIS A 129 18.04 2.13 4.36
N GLY A 130 18.52 2.32 3.13
CA GLY A 130 17.73 2.05 1.93
C GLY A 130 17.33 0.59 1.76
N ALA A 131 18.11 -0.36 2.33
CA ALA A 131 17.77 -1.77 2.32
C ALA A 131 16.64 -2.12 3.33
N PHE A 132 16.73 -1.60 4.55
CA PHE A 132 15.74 -1.87 5.62
C PHE A 132 14.43 -1.10 5.43
N TYR A 133 14.50 0.14 4.95
CA TYR A 133 13.35 1.00 4.71
C TYR A 133 12.96 1.10 3.23
N ARG A 134 13.21 0.04 2.48
CA ARG A 134 12.71 -0.06 1.12
C ARG A 134 11.19 -0.18 1.11
N ARG A 135 10.58 0.30 0.03
CA ARG A 135 9.12 0.16 -0.17
C ARG A 135 8.68 -1.30 -0.01
N GLU A 136 7.71 -1.52 0.85
CA GLU A 136 7.02 -2.79 1.03
C GLU A 136 5.88 -2.93 0.03
N ALA A 137 5.59 -4.16 -0.39
CA ALA A 137 4.42 -4.46 -1.20
C ALA A 137 3.15 -4.39 -0.34
N LEU A 138 2.00 -4.13 -0.98
CA LEU A 138 0.71 -4.26 -0.32
C LEU A 138 0.49 -5.72 0.10
N GLY A 139 0.32 -5.96 1.39
CA GLY A 139 0.08 -7.29 1.95
C GLY A 139 -1.38 -7.56 2.31
N VAL A 140 -2.21 -6.51 2.35
CA VAL A 140 -3.64 -6.65 2.63
C VAL A 140 -4.36 -7.17 1.38
N LEU A 141 -5.12 -8.25 1.53
CA LEU A 141 -5.98 -8.79 0.49
C LEU A 141 -7.39 -8.25 0.68
N THR A 142 -7.91 -7.62 -0.35
CA THR A 142 -9.29 -7.13 -0.37
C THR A 142 -10.16 -8.11 -1.11
N TRP A 143 -11.24 -8.56 -0.48
CA TRP A 143 -12.23 -9.44 -1.07
C TRP A 143 -13.53 -8.68 -1.26
N ASP A 144 -14.14 -8.86 -2.42
CA ASP A 144 -15.41 -8.28 -2.75
C ASP A 144 -16.44 -9.37 -3.01
N LEU A 145 -17.48 -9.33 -2.23
CA LEU A 145 -18.58 -10.29 -2.33
C LEU A 145 -19.73 -9.82 -3.24
N PHE A 146 -19.59 -8.62 -3.83
CA PHE A 146 -20.63 -8.00 -4.63
C PHE A 146 -21.13 -8.92 -5.76
N ASP A 147 -20.23 -9.47 -6.54
CA ASP A 147 -20.57 -10.35 -7.66
C ASP A 147 -21.23 -11.66 -7.20
N MET A 148 -20.86 -12.14 -6.01
CA MET A 148 -21.50 -13.32 -5.40
C MET A 148 -22.91 -13.03 -4.96
N VAL A 149 -23.15 -11.84 -4.38
CA VAL A 149 -24.48 -11.45 -3.91
C VAL A 149 -25.41 -11.16 -5.10
N VAL A 150 -24.94 -10.38 -6.07
CA VAL A 150 -25.74 -10.06 -7.28
C VAL A 150 -25.96 -11.29 -8.13
N GLY A 151 -24.98 -12.18 -8.28
CA GLY A 151 -25.12 -13.44 -8.99
C GLY A 151 -26.14 -14.39 -8.34
N ALA A 152 -26.19 -14.43 -7.00
CA ALA A 152 -27.18 -15.20 -6.26
C ALA A 152 -28.61 -14.68 -6.49
N TYR A 153 -28.81 -13.38 -6.48
CA TYR A 153 -30.11 -12.75 -6.77
C TYR A 153 -30.53 -12.98 -8.24
N GLY A 154 -29.61 -12.86 -9.18
CA GLY A 154 -29.90 -13.16 -10.60
C GLY A 154 -30.30 -14.60 -10.84
N ALA A 155 -29.59 -15.55 -10.24
CA ALA A 155 -29.90 -16.98 -10.35
C ALA A 155 -31.25 -17.35 -9.70
N GLU A 156 -31.64 -16.67 -8.62
CA GLU A 156 -32.93 -16.87 -7.96
C GLU A 156 -34.07 -16.29 -8.78
N LEU A 157 -33.84 -15.13 -9.43
CA LEU A 157 -34.82 -14.53 -10.34
C LEU A 157 -35.03 -15.39 -11.59
N ASP A 158 -33.98 -15.88 -12.20
CA ASP A 158 -34.07 -16.81 -13.37
C ASP A 158 -34.76 -18.11 -13.01
N ARG A 159 -34.56 -18.61 -11.79
CA ARG A 159 -35.25 -19.80 -11.28
C ARG A 159 -36.74 -19.54 -11.05
N LEU A 160 -37.12 -18.38 -10.52
CA LEU A 160 -38.51 -17.99 -10.32
C LEU A 160 -39.24 -17.78 -11.67
N LEU A 161 -38.56 -17.17 -12.65
CA LEU A 161 -39.09 -16.98 -14.00
C LEU A 161 -39.25 -18.34 -14.74
N ALA A 162 -38.32 -19.27 -14.54
CA ALA A 162 -38.40 -20.62 -15.11
C ALA A 162 -39.52 -21.47 -14.51
N LEU A 163 -39.90 -21.25 -13.25
CA LEU A 163 -40.98 -21.92 -12.58
C LEU A 163 -42.38 -21.35 -12.95
N GLY A 164 -42.44 -20.11 -13.44
CA GLY A 164 -43.68 -19.43 -13.81
C GLY A 164 -44.13 -19.62 -15.26
N GLY A 165 -43.38 -20.35 -16.08
CA GLY A 165 -43.64 -20.48 -17.52
C GLY A 165 -44.27 -21.77 -18.01
N SER A 166 -44.79 -22.68 -17.14
CA SER A 166 -45.30 -23.98 -17.57
C SER A 166 -46.81 -24.25 -17.37
N ASP A 167 -47.59 -23.19 -17.10
CA ASP A 167 -49.07 -23.38 -17.07
C ASP A 167 -49.70 -22.65 -18.27
N GLY A 168 -49.97 -23.38 -19.34
CA GLY A 168 -50.82 -22.87 -20.38
C GLY A 168 -50.67 -23.50 -21.76
N ALA A 169 -50.66 -24.82 -21.88
CA ALA A 169 -51.01 -25.46 -23.17
C ALA A 169 -51.61 -26.82 -22.91
N ASP A 170 -52.81 -26.82 -22.34
CA ASP A 170 -53.74 -27.95 -22.54
C ASP A 170 -54.55 -27.62 -23.81
N ASP A 171 -54.09 -28.10 -24.96
CA ASP A 171 -54.80 -28.02 -26.21
C ASP A 171 -55.62 -29.33 -26.36
N GLY A 172 -56.88 -29.19 -25.95
CA GLY A 172 -57.90 -30.21 -26.23
C GLY A 172 -58.07 -30.42 -27.74
N ARG A 173 -57.66 -31.59 -28.21
CA ARG A 173 -58.16 -32.16 -29.46
C ARG A 173 -58.81 -33.47 -29.18
N GLU A 174 -60.12 -33.40 -29.00
CA GLU A 174 -61.02 -34.48 -29.37
C GLU A 174 -61.24 -34.55 -30.89
N LYS A 175 -61.12 -35.67 -31.40
CA LYS A 175 -61.57 -36.41 -32.57
C LYS A 175 -60.49 -36.77 -33.57
#